data_008b6aff19614d2f23b90641cd3a296e
#
_entry.id   008b6aff19614d2f23b90641cd3a296e
#
_cell.length_a   1.000
_cell.length_b   1.000
_cell.length_c   1.000
_cell.angle_alpha   90.00
_cell.angle_beta   90.00
_cell.angle_gamma   90.00
#
_symmetry.space_group_name_H-M   'P 1'
#
loop_
_entity.id
_entity.type
_entity.pdbx_description
1 polymer ?
#
loop_
_entity_poly.entity_id
_entity_poly.type
_entity_poly.pdbx_seq_one_letter_code
_entity_poly.pdbx_strand_id
1 'polypeptide(L)'
;MKIPNFIFSFLILLISLNIISASSDLTFAKKEPKELEDLCLRRPYAKQAEPWYWAPILRAKMKSVGEKYSFPSRCFAKNVVAFKEISKDKIVLSLENFNKKDTWCSELFIFHTSNHNFLQFIVFEGYHEIIIKRITQDDKDEIKINGVKLYGFCAGLVNTVKSFLQTIKAFYGGLGYDPKAKNPRFRPNIPKDMEKANLRIMELYNHHTPERRKNNTIVNFNKTNIHSGYFLVIYRMDGVDQLIMLGSGGRSGHSVVCSWIDGELYAIESQSGWYWPRSGIQKNKFDDWIKWAYNADFNVALLPLKEEYRNKFNNTKALEWFHNEVEGLNYGYHNFIATWIDTVDKNFPFITTSEITEFLFSLVSKFYPAGSDLFITEHINKKLGTEGLTFQQAIAEGARRNKSLEEILAEPEPEGIQYSDGLNYVCSCFVVAFWKHGGLFGDLDFSPNEFGPRDIYMLDIFDKNVTRPQECIDDNPDLPYCQIMGKFIFDLEMNLYSSIKPYPHMNERCSSQGPDFIREDGC
;
A
#
# COMPACT_ATOMS: atom_id res chain seq x y z
N MET A 1 5.74 -18.03 16.85
CA MET A 1 6.15 -16.59 16.88
C MET A 1 5.31 -15.84 17.89
N LYS A 2 5.90 -15.11 18.85
CA LYS A 2 5.15 -14.37 19.89
C LYS A 2 4.48 -13.14 19.25
N ILE A 3 3.18 -13.22 19.09
CA ILE A 3 2.29 -12.29 18.40
C ILE A 3 2.35 -10.81 18.85
N PRO A 4 2.61 -10.45 20.13
CA PRO A 4 2.68 -9.05 20.55
C PRO A 4 3.76 -8.23 19.84
N ASN A 5 4.91 -8.82 19.56
CA ASN A 5 6.00 -8.10 18.89
C ASN A 5 5.72 -7.91 17.40
N PHE A 6 5.04 -8.85 16.76
CA PHE A 6 4.65 -8.75 15.35
C PHE A 6 3.60 -7.64 15.13
N ILE A 7 2.61 -7.53 16.00
CA ILE A 7 1.58 -6.48 15.93
C ILE A 7 2.20 -5.09 16.11
N PHE A 8 3.08 -4.94 17.11
CA PHE A 8 3.74 -3.65 17.35
C PHE A 8 4.67 -3.26 16.21
N SER A 9 5.39 -4.22 15.67
CA SER A 9 6.31 -4.00 14.55
C SER A 9 5.58 -3.77 13.23
N PHE A 10 4.46 -4.46 13.02
CA PHE A 10 3.60 -4.22 11.88
C PHE A 10 2.84 -2.90 12.00
N LEU A 11 2.46 -2.47 13.22
CA LEU A 11 1.95 -1.12 13.44
C LEU A 11 3.01 -0.06 13.12
N ILE A 12 4.26 -0.29 13.50
CA ILE A 12 5.40 0.53 13.08
C ILE A 12 5.55 0.46 11.56
N LEU A 13 5.44 -0.70 10.94
CA LEU A 13 5.52 -0.88 9.50
C LEU A 13 4.36 -0.20 8.77
N LEU A 14 3.12 -0.39 9.20
CA LEU A 14 1.95 0.30 8.65
C LEU A 14 2.01 1.81 8.88
N ILE A 15 2.44 2.22 10.05
CA ILE A 15 2.74 3.62 10.35
C ILE A 15 3.85 4.10 9.42
N SER A 16 4.74 3.20 9.08
CA SER A 16 5.89 3.44 8.26
C SER A 16 5.61 3.49 6.76
N LEU A 17 4.75 2.67 6.25
CA LEU A 17 4.38 2.63 4.83
C LEU A 17 3.40 3.75 4.44
N ASN A 18 2.76 4.37 5.45
CA ASN A 18 1.65 5.26 5.23
C ASN A 18 2.01 6.71 5.34
N ILE A 19 2.89 7.15 4.51
CA ILE A 19 3.29 8.51 4.54
C ILE A 19 2.95 9.20 3.26
N ILE A 20 1.83 9.88 3.28
CA ILE A 20 1.50 11.14 2.69
C ILE A 20 0.76 11.27 1.47
N SER A 21 -0.12 12.07 1.51
CA SER A 21 -0.61 12.84 0.42
C SER A 21 -0.68 14.31 0.66
N ALA A 22 -0.62 15.08 -0.30
CA ALA A 22 -1.58 16.15 -0.56
C ALA A 22 -1.43 16.65 -1.97
N SER A 23 -2.51 16.62 -2.68
CA SER A 23 -2.80 17.24 -3.95
C SER A 23 -2.36 16.52 -5.22
N SER A 24 -3.37 16.34 -6.06
CA SER A 24 -3.39 15.71 -7.37
C SER A 24 -2.50 16.33 -8.45
N ASP A 25 -1.66 17.32 -8.12
CA ASP A 25 -0.91 18.09 -9.11
C ASP A 25 0.61 17.92 -9.06
N LEU A 26 1.14 16.92 -8.37
CA LEU A 26 2.58 16.81 -8.14
C LEU A 26 3.17 15.56 -8.75
N THR A 27 3.47 15.63 -10.02
CA THR A 27 4.46 14.72 -10.62
C THR A 27 5.85 15.07 -10.07
N PHE A 28 6.34 14.29 -9.12
CA PHE A 28 7.62 14.54 -8.45
C PHE A 28 8.85 14.49 -9.37
N ALA A 29 8.68 14.03 -10.57
CA ALA A 29 9.79 13.66 -11.44
C ALA A 29 10.49 14.79 -12.15
N LYS A 30 9.92 15.99 -12.21
CA LYS A 30 10.53 17.11 -12.97
C LYS A 30 10.23 18.50 -12.42
N LYS A 31 9.78 18.63 -11.18
CA LYS A 31 9.39 19.93 -10.66
C LYS A 31 10.54 20.62 -9.96
N GLU A 32 10.77 21.86 -10.36
CA GLU A 32 11.80 22.73 -9.77
C GLU A 32 11.55 23.00 -8.28
N PRO A 33 12.59 23.38 -7.50
CA PRO A 33 12.53 23.61 -6.05
C PRO A 33 11.36 24.46 -5.56
N LYS A 34 10.77 25.29 -6.42
CA LYS A 34 9.65 26.17 -6.10
C LYS A 34 8.35 25.44 -5.75
N GLU A 35 8.19 24.21 -6.21
CA GLU A 35 6.97 23.41 -5.99
C GLU A 35 7.03 22.55 -4.73
N LEU A 36 8.25 22.21 -4.27
CA LEU A 36 8.48 21.63 -2.94
C LEU A 36 8.18 22.65 -1.81
N GLU A 37 8.22 23.94 -2.11
CA GLU A 37 7.92 25.01 -1.16
C GLU A 37 6.56 24.87 -0.49
N ASP A 38 5.61 24.29 -1.18
CA ASP A 38 4.20 24.42 -0.81
C ASP A 38 3.61 23.16 -0.12
N LEU A 39 4.31 22.01 -0.10
CA LEU A 39 3.77 20.77 0.45
C LEU A 39 3.35 20.86 1.91
N CYS A 40 4.11 21.56 2.76
CA CYS A 40 3.70 21.81 4.12
C CYS A 40 2.62 22.90 4.24
N LEU A 41 2.62 23.86 3.33
CA LEU A 41 1.70 25.01 3.35
C LEU A 41 0.36 24.67 2.71
N ARG A 42 0.35 23.81 1.69
CA ARG A 42 -0.84 23.35 0.98
C ARG A 42 -1.61 22.24 1.68
N ARG A 43 -1.07 21.64 2.74
CA ARG A 43 -1.87 20.72 3.54
C ARG A 43 -3.00 21.51 4.19
N PRO A 44 -4.26 21.34 3.77
CA PRO A 44 -5.38 22.17 4.20
C PRO A 44 -5.67 22.04 5.70
N TYR A 45 -4.98 21.14 6.38
CA TYR A 45 -5.18 20.73 7.77
C TYR A 45 -4.03 21.11 8.69
N ALA A 46 -3.18 22.06 8.28
CA ALA A 46 -2.02 22.49 9.07
C ALA A 46 -2.32 22.91 10.52
N LYS A 47 -3.59 23.16 10.84
CA LYS A 47 -4.04 23.56 12.18
C LYS A 47 -4.62 22.40 13.01
N GLN A 48 -4.77 21.21 12.45
CA GLN A 48 -5.40 20.06 13.09
C GLN A 48 -4.44 18.88 13.14
N ALA A 49 -4.57 18.04 14.17
CA ALA A 49 -3.82 16.80 14.31
C ALA A 49 -4.53 15.68 13.54
N GLU A 50 -4.62 15.81 12.24
CA GLU A 50 -5.27 14.83 11.36
C GLU A 50 -4.43 13.55 11.23
N PRO A 51 -5.06 12.39 10.92
CA PRO A 51 -4.31 11.18 10.62
C PRO A 51 -3.26 11.44 9.53
N TRP A 52 -2.09 10.83 9.68
CA TRP A 52 -0.95 10.87 8.74
C TRP A 52 -0.28 12.23 8.49
N TYR A 53 -0.78 13.30 9.07
CA TYR A 53 -0.14 14.61 8.96
C TYR A 53 1.23 14.67 9.65
N TRP A 54 1.52 13.70 10.54
CA TRP A 54 2.81 13.54 11.23
C TRP A 54 3.96 13.17 10.30
N ALA A 55 3.66 12.67 9.12
CA ALA A 55 4.65 12.14 8.21
C ALA A 55 5.66 13.20 7.75
N PRO A 56 6.95 12.86 7.69
CA PRO A 56 7.96 13.77 7.18
C PRO A 56 7.83 13.98 5.68
N ILE A 57 8.37 15.10 5.18
CA ILE A 57 8.45 15.42 3.75
C ILE A 57 9.90 15.47 3.34
N LEU A 58 10.24 14.88 2.20
CA LEU A 58 11.55 15.01 1.60
C LEU A 58 11.78 16.48 1.19
N ARG A 59 12.86 17.08 1.70
CA ARG A 59 13.23 18.46 1.45
C ARG A 59 14.44 18.60 0.54
N ALA A 60 15.32 17.62 0.59
CA ALA A 60 16.50 17.56 -0.26
C ALA A 60 16.99 16.12 -0.39
N LYS A 61 17.59 15.83 -1.54
CA LYS A 61 18.29 14.59 -1.84
C LYS A 61 19.63 14.97 -2.46
N MET A 62 20.71 14.78 -1.70
CA MET A 62 22.05 15.27 -2.05
C MET A 62 22.96 14.08 -2.35
N LYS A 63 23.45 13.97 -3.58
CA LYS A 63 24.28 12.85 -4.05
C LYS A 63 25.78 13.17 -4.05
N SER A 64 26.14 14.46 -4.08
CA SER A 64 27.53 14.88 -4.23
C SER A 64 27.88 16.14 -3.45
N VAL A 65 29.16 16.25 -3.08
CA VAL A 65 29.71 17.44 -2.42
C VAL A 65 29.51 18.66 -3.31
N GLY A 66 29.07 19.76 -2.71
CA GLY A 66 28.78 21.01 -3.39
C GLY A 66 27.29 21.22 -3.71
N GLU A 67 26.48 20.16 -3.70
CA GLU A 67 25.02 20.33 -3.85
C GLU A 67 24.42 21.14 -2.70
N LYS A 68 23.47 22.00 -3.08
CA LYS A 68 22.74 22.88 -2.15
C LYS A 68 21.27 22.94 -2.54
N TYR A 69 20.42 22.90 -1.53
CA TYR A 69 18.98 23.07 -1.68
C TYR A 69 18.47 24.15 -0.77
N SER A 70 17.49 24.92 -1.25
CA SER A 70 16.83 25.96 -0.46
C SER A 70 15.33 25.69 -0.44
N PHE A 71 14.73 25.75 0.76
CA PHE A 71 13.32 25.52 0.95
C PHE A 71 12.79 26.31 2.15
N PRO A 72 11.54 26.75 2.14
CA PRO A 72 10.89 27.29 3.32
C PRO A 72 10.42 26.16 4.23
N SER A 73 10.19 26.49 5.47
CA SER A 73 9.60 25.59 6.42
C SER A 73 8.55 26.30 7.29
N ARG A 74 7.97 25.58 8.22
CA ARG A 74 6.97 26.15 9.12
C ARG A 74 7.54 27.31 9.93
N CYS A 75 8.72 27.14 10.51
CA CYS A 75 9.33 28.10 11.44
C CYS A 75 10.24 29.12 10.77
N PHE A 76 10.80 28.79 9.63
CA PHE A 76 11.77 29.63 8.95
C PHE A 76 11.32 29.96 7.52
N ALA A 77 11.49 31.20 7.11
CA ALA A 77 11.14 31.62 5.76
C ALA A 77 12.07 30.97 4.71
N LYS A 78 13.30 30.68 5.13
CA LYS A 78 14.29 30.04 4.27
C LYS A 78 15.20 29.12 5.07
N ASN A 79 15.44 27.95 4.53
CA ASN A 79 16.48 27.01 4.98
C ASN A 79 17.39 26.71 3.80
N VAL A 80 18.66 26.57 4.04
CA VAL A 80 19.66 26.17 3.05
C VAL A 80 20.41 24.98 3.60
N VAL A 81 20.29 23.85 2.92
CA VAL A 81 21.07 22.66 3.22
C VAL A 81 22.16 22.48 2.18
N ALA A 82 23.34 22.05 2.59
CA ALA A 82 24.46 21.81 1.67
C ALA A 82 25.27 20.59 2.08
N PHE A 83 25.73 19.84 1.07
CA PHE A 83 26.69 18.75 1.22
C PHE A 83 28.11 19.34 1.14
N LYS A 84 28.82 19.36 2.27
CA LYS A 84 30.11 20.06 2.39
C LYS A 84 31.30 19.14 2.14
N GLU A 85 31.28 17.94 2.67
CA GLU A 85 32.44 17.04 2.64
C GLU A 85 32.00 15.57 2.70
N ILE A 86 32.74 14.71 2.00
CA ILE A 86 32.75 13.27 2.23
C ILE A 86 34.21 12.84 2.33
N SER A 87 34.59 12.23 3.44
CA SER A 87 35.93 11.76 3.69
C SER A 87 35.96 10.26 3.99
N LYS A 88 37.09 9.74 4.51
CA LYS A 88 37.26 8.31 4.74
C LYS A 88 36.17 7.73 5.67
N ASP A 89 35.81 8.46 6.72
CA ASP A 89 34.98 7.98 7.82
C ASP A 89 33.84 8.93 8.24
N LYS A 90 33.64 10.04 7.52
CA LYS A 90 32.60 11.02 7.84
C LYS A 90 32.00 11.70 6.63
N ILE A 91 30.77 12.18 6.82
CA ILE A 91 30.08 13.13 5.95
C ILE A 91 29.84 14.40 6.75
N VAL A 92 30.05 15.56 6.11
CA VAL A 92 29.74 16.86 6.69
C VAL A 92 28.66 17.52 5.85
N LEU A 93 27.57 17.87 6.50
CA LEU A 93 26.46 18.61 5.93
C LEU A 93 26.30 19.92 6.71
N SER A 94 25.67 20.91 6.11
CA SER A 94 25.26 22.11 6.82
C SER A 94 23.79 22.40 6.59
N LEU A 95 23.15 22.93 7.62
CA LEU A 95 21.80 23.49 7.54
C LEU A 95 21.83 24.91 8.12
N GLU A 96 21.42 25.88 7.33
CA GLU A 96 21.37 27.26 7.71
C GLU A 96 19.92 27.79 7.62
N ASN A 97 19.44 28.41 8.68
CA ASN A 97 18.07 28.83 8.84
C ASN A 97 17.97 30.34 8.96
N PHE A 98 17.01 30.93 8.25
CA PHE A 98 16.86 32.40 8.15
C PHE A 98 15.41 32.82 8.37
N ASN A 99 15.25 34.02 8.91
CA ASN A 99 13.97 34.70 9.05
C ASN A 99 12.94 33.84 9.79
N LYS A 100 13.20 33.63 11.07
CA LYS A 100 12.30 32.88 11.95
C LYS A 100 10.96 33.61 12.06
N LYS A 101 9.88 32.87 11.78
CA LYS A 101 8.51 33.41 11.71
C LYS A 101 7.86 33.60 13.07
N ASP A 102 8.27 32.78 14.06
CA ASP A 102 7.71 32.81 15.42
C ASP A 102 8.79 32.39 16.43
N THR A 103 8.92 33.16 17.50
CA THR A 103 9.94 32.96 18.54
C THR A 103 9.86 31.61 19.23
N TRP A 104 8.65 31.03 19.37
CA TRP A 104 8.42 29.76 20.05
C TRP A 104 8.36 28.56 19.08
N CYS A 105 8.50 28.82 17.81
CA CYS A 105 8.48 27.75 16.81
C CYS A 105 9.78 26.96 16.83
N SER A 106 9.65 25.65 16.75
CA SER A 106 10.78 24.72 16.63
C SER A 106 10.52 23.70 15.54
N GLU A 107 11.56 23.26 14.85
CA GLU A 107 11.48 22.27 13.78
C GLU A 107 12.37 21.07 14.03
N LEU A 108 11.92 19.94 13.51
CA LEU A 108 12.67 18.70 13.49
C LEU A 108 13.00 18.35 12.05
N PHE A 109 14.28 18.08 11.81
CA PHE A 109 14.78 17.55 10.56
C PHE A 109 15.46 16.21 10.80
N ILE A 110 15.40 15.32 9.81
CA ILE A 110 16.12 14.05 9.81
C ILE A 110 17.00 13.99 8.58
N PHE A 111 18.30 13.87 8.77
CA PHE A 111 19.25 13.49 7.73
C PHE A 111 19.33 11.97 7.70
N HIS A 112 19.10 11.41 6.54
CA HIS A 112 18.92 9.98 6.37
C HIS A 112 19.79 9.41 5.24
N THR A 113 20.42 8.28 5.53
CA THR A 113 20.86 7.26 4.58
C THR A 113 20.34 5.90 5.07
N SER A 114 20.46 4.83 4.32
CA SER A 114 19.95 3.51 4.75
C SER A 114 20.54 3.07 6.09
N ASN A 115 21.80 3.42 6.36
CA ASN A 115 22.52 3.06 7.58
C ASN A 115 22.43 4.11 8.70
N HIS A 116 22.25 5.38 8.36
CA HIS A 116 22.38 6.48 9.32
C HIS A 116 21.13 7.34 9.37
N ASN A 117 20.65 7.60 10.59
CA ASN A 117 19.58 8.54 10.86
C ASN A 117 20.08 9.59 11.87
N PHE A 118 20.18 10.84 11.45
CA PHE A 118 20.61 11.94 12.31
C PHE A 118 19.49 12.94 12.49
N LEU A 119 19.00 13.06 13.73
CA LEU A 119 17.94 14.00 14.09
C LEU A 119 18.56 15.35 14.45
N GLN A 120 18.05 16.41 13.83
CA GLN A 120 18.42 17.79 14.11
C GLN A 120 17.19 18.58 14.55
N PHE A 121 17.22 19.01 15.81
CA PHE A 121 16.18 19.87 16.36
C PHE A 121 16.63 21.32 16.31
N ILE A 122 15.85 22.19 15.67
CA ILE A 122 16.19 23.58 15.41
C ILE A 122 15.22 24.50 16.12
N VAL A 123 15.76 25.35 16.98
CA VAL A 123 15.00 26.36 17.74
C VAL A 123 15.40 27.78 17.33
N PHE A 124 16.64 28.01 16.95
CA PHE A 124 17.19 29.33 16.63
C PHE A 124 17.64 29.43 15.18
N GLU A 125 17.66 30.65 14.65
CA GLU A 125 18.33 30.96 13.39
C GLU A 125 19.82 30.70 13.50
N GLY A 126 20.42 30.36 12.37
CA GLY A 126 21.88 30.27 12.28
C GLY A 126 22.37 29.08 11.49
N TYR A 127 23.63 28.84 11.60
CA TYR A 127 24.37 27.79 10.93
C TYR A 127 24.52 26.59 11.85
N HIS A 128 24.14 25.42 11.33
CA HIS A 128 24.25 24.12 12.00
C HIS A 128 25.09 23.21 11.16
N GLU A 129 26.17 22.70 11.73
CA GLU A 129 26.98 21.66 11.10
C GLU A 129 26.55 20.27 11.58
N ILE A 130 26.33 19.38 10.63
CA ILE A 130 25.90 18.01 10.86
C ILE A 130 27.01 17.08 10.41
N ILE A 131 27.59 16.33 11.36
CA ILE A 131 28.69 15.38 11.09
C ILE A 131 28.18 13.96 11.32
N ILE A 132 28.06 13.19 10.25
CA ILE A 132 27.74 11.77 10.30
C ILE A 132 29.07 11.01 10.24
N LYS A 133 29.37 10.26 11.31
CA LYS A 133 30.63 9.51 11.49
C LYS A 133 30.45 8.02 11.22
N ARG A 134 31.57 7.32 11.06
CA ARG A 134 31.65 5.87 10.82
C ARG A 134 31.06 5.45 9.48
N ILE A 135 31.30 6.25 8.47
CA ILE A 135 30.86 5.99 7.10
C ILE A 135 31.73 4.89 6.50
N THR A 136 31.11 3.89 5.96
CA THR A 136 31.75 2.76 5.27
C THR A 136 31.88 3.03 3.76
N GLN A 137 32.49 2.13 3.02
CA GLN A 137 32.53 2.22 1.57
C GLN A 137 31.12 2.00 0.98
N ASP A 138 30.35 1.06 1.55
CA ASP A 138 28.97 0.80 1.15
C ASP A 138 28.08 2.05 1.30
N ASP A 139 28.24 2.81 2.40
CA ASP A 139 27.53 4.08 2.59
C ASP A 139 27.86 5.09 1.49
N LYS A 140 29.11 5.15 1.06
CA LYS A 140 29.54 6.07 0.00
C LYS A 140 28.98 5.69 -1.36
N ASP A 141 28.93 4.39 -1.65
CA ASP A 141 28.38 3.90 -2.91
C ASP A 141 26.86 4.08 -2.94
N GLU A 142 26.19 3.83 -1.83
CA GLU A 142 24.76 4.16 -1.67
C GLU A 142 24.48 5.64 -1.89
N ILE A 143 25.26 6.53 -1.26
CA ILE A 143 25.03 7.96 -1.35
C ILE A 143 25.14 8.50 -2.78
N LYS A 144 26.02 7.94 -3.61
CA LYS A 144 26.14 8.33 -5.02
C LYS A 144 24.85 8.07 -5.80
N ILE A 145 24.12 7.01 -5.46
CA ILE A 145 22.90 6.59 -6.15
C ILE A 145 21.66 7.16 -5.46
N ASN A 146 21.54 6.93 -4.15
CA ASN A 146 20.35 7.25 -3.37
C ASN A 146 20.42 8.63 -2.68
N GLY A 147 21.61 9.20 -2.53
CA GLY A 147 21.85 10.51 -1.88
C GLY A 147 21.67 10.47 -0.37
N VAL A 148 22.15 11.55 0.29
CA VAL A 148 21.73 11.87 1.65
C VAL A 148 20.41 12.61 1.58
N LYS A 149 19.39 12.10 2.23
CA LYS A 149 18.03 12.63 2.22
C LYS A 149 17.80 13.50 3.44
N LEU A 150 17.16 14.63 3.25
CA LEU A 150 16.72 15.51 4.33
C LEU A 150 15.19 15.49 4.41
N TYR A 151 14.67 15.05 5.53
CA TYR A 151 13.24 15.08 5.82
C TYR A 151 12.91 16.18 6.83
N GLY A 152 11.79 16.88 6.60
CA GLY A 152 11.22 17.87 7.52
C GLY A 152 9.80 17.52 7.93
N PHE A 153 9.42 17.89 9.15
CA PHE A 153 8.09 17.65 9.70
C PHE A 153 7.23 18.92 9.65
N CYS A 154 6.07 18.84 9.01
CA CYS A 154 5.21 20.01 8.80
C CYS A 154 4.35 20.38 10.02
N ALA A 155 4.04 19.41 10.89
CA ALA A 155 3.07 19.59 11.96
C ALA A 155 3.64 20.26 13.23
N GLY A 156 4.97 20.29 13.38
CA GLY A 156 5.64 20.60 14.64
C GLY A 156 5.45 19.45 15.66
N LEU A 157 6.26 19.41 16.72
CA LEU A 157 6.38 18.24 17.60
C LEU A 157 5.03 17.79 18.19
N VAL A 158 4.27 18.69 18.78
CA VAL A 158 3.00 18.35 19.48
C VAL A 158 1.96 17.81 18.49
N ASN A 159 1.77 18.46 17.36
CA ASN A 159 0.80 18.02 16.37
C ASN A 159 1.26 16.76 15.63
N THR A 160 2.57 16.56 15.44
CA THR A 160 3.13 15.32 14.92
C THR A 160 2.74 14.15 15.82
N VAL A 161 2.93 14.25 17.13
CA VAL A 161 2.53 13.21 18.09
C VAL A 161 1.01 12.98 18.08
N LYS A 162 0.21 14.05 18.10
CA LYS A 162 -1.26 13.93 18.04
C LYS A 162 -1.72 13.27 16.76
N SER A 163 -1.17 13.67 15.62
CA SER A 163 -1.47 13.11 14.31
C SER A 163 -1.09 11.62 14.23
N PHE A 164 0.07 11.26 14.77
CA PHE A 164 0.51 9.87 14.89
C PHE A 164 -0.49 9.02 15.69
N LEU A 165 -0.97 9.53 16.83
CA LEU A 165 -1.99 8.83 17.62
C LEU A 165 -3.32 8.69 16.89
N GLN A 166 -3.71 9.67 16.05
CA GLN A 166 -4.91 9.53 15.20
C GLN A 166 -4.72 8.48 14.11
N THR A 167 -3.51 8.37 13.55
CA THR A 167 -3.18 7.31 12.60
C THR A 167 -3.26 5.94 13.26
N ILE A 168 -2.71 5.78 14.47
CA ILE A 168 -2.82 4.51 15.22
C ILE A 168 -4.29 4.11 15.42
N LYS A 169 -5.18 5.05 15.70
CA LYS A 169 -6.61 4.75 15.85
C LYS A 169 -7.23 4.12 14.62
N ALA A 170 -6.78 4.51 13.42
CA ALA A 170 -7.28 3.95 12.17
C ALA A 170 -6.97 2.44 12.05
N PHE A 171 -5.84 2.02 12.60
CA PHE A 171 -5.36 0.63 12.55
C PHE A 171 -5.65 -0.20 13.80
N TYR A 172 -5.96 0.45 14.92
CA TYR A 172 -6.03 -0.20 16.24
C TYR A 172 -6.97 -1.40 16.30
N GLY A 173 -8.07 -1.37 15.61
CA GLY A 173 -8.98 -2.49 15.54
C GLY A 173 -8.78 -3.41 14.33
N GLY A 174 -8.19 -2.90 13.24
CA GLY A 174 -7.92 -3.66 12.02
C GLY A 174 -6.93 -4.78 12.21
N LEU A 175 -6.06 -4.64 13.20
CA LEU A 175 -5.14 -5.69 13.59
C LEU A 175 -5.81 -6.86 14.32
N GLY A 176 -7.14 -6.84 14.47
CA GLY A 176 -7.90 -7.94 15.05
C GLY A 176 -7.55 -8.28 16.48
N TYR A 177 -6.75 -7.47 17.16
CA TYR A 177 -6.28 -7.77 18.50
C TYR A 177 -7.30 -7.30 19.55
N ASP A 178 -8.06 -8.25 20.09
CA ASP A 178 -8.82 -8.08 21.34
C ASP A 178 -8.32 -9.10 22.37
N PRO A 179 -7.57 -8.66 23.39
CA PRO A 179 -7.02 -9.58 24.40
C PRO A 179 -8.10 -10.29 25.22
N LYS A 180 -9.34 -9.82 25.18
CA LYS A 180 -10.48 -10.41 25.88
C LYS A 180 -11.31 -11.34 25.00
N ALA A 181 -11.08 -11.34 23.69
CA ALA A 181 -11.81 -12.20 22.78
C ALA A 181 -11.35 -13.66 22.88
N LYS A 182 -12.28 -14.59 22.70
CA LYS A 182 -11.99 -16.03 22.64
C LYS A 182 -10.99 -16.35 21.51
N ASN A 183 -11.06 -15.61 20.40
CA ASN A 183 -10.03 -15.53 19.38
C ASN A 183 -9.51 -14.10 19.30
N PRO A 184 -8.35 -13.78 19.88
CA PRO A 184 -7.86 -12.41 19.97
C PRO A 184 -7.51 -11.77 18.62
N ARG A 185 -7.45 -12.55 17.53
CA ARG A 185 -7.19 -12.06 16.17
C ARG A 185 -8.46 -11.70 15.40
N PHE A 186 -9.61 -12.18 15.84
CA PHE A 186 -10.87 -11.94 15.16
C PHE A 186 -11.68 -10.85 15.85
N ARG A 187 -11.83 -9.71 15.19
CA ARG A 187 -12.77 -8.66 15.59
C ARG A 187 -13.96 -8.68 14.65
N PRO A 188 -15.14 -9.05 15.18
CA PRO A 188 -16.35 -9.09 14.36
C PRO A 188 -16.76 -7.69 13.87
N ASN A 189 -16.59 -6.64 14.67
CA ASN A 189 -17.07 -5.30 14.31
C ASN A 189 -15.95 -4.26 14.31
N ILE A 190 -16.06 -3.29 13.43
CA ILE A 190 -15.19 -2.12 13.43
C ILE A 190 -15.61 -1.14 14.53
N PRO A 191 -14.73 -0.77 15.47
CA PRO A 191 -15.02 0.28 16.44
C PRO A 191 -15.35 1.61 15.76
N LYS A 192 -16.33 2.36 16.31
CA LYS A 192 -16.81 3.62 15.73
C LYS A 192 -15.72 4.70 15.56
N ASP A 193 -14.79 4.76 16.49
CA ASP A 193 -13.68 5.71 16.44
C ASP A 193 -12.67 5.35 15.34
N MET A 194 -12.45 4.07 15.10
CA MET A 194 -11.66 3.55 14.01
C MET A 194 -12.35 3.77 12.65
N GLU A 195 -13.63 3.45 12.53
CA GLU A 195 -14.43 3.75 11.32
C GLU A 195 -14.34 5.24 10.98
N LYS A 196 -14.53 6.12 11.98
CA LYS A 196 -14.41 7.57 11.80
C LYS A 196 -13.01 8.00 11.35
N ALA A 197 -11.95 7.40 11.91
CA ALA A 197 -10.58 7.71 11.53
C ALA A 197 -10.29 7.28 10.08
N ASN A 198 -10.80 6.10 9.67
CA ASN A 198 -10.64 5.60 8.30
C ASN A 198 -11.45 6.40 7.28
N LEU A 199 -12.69 6.79 7.59
CA LEU A 199 -13.46 7.70 6.75
C LEU A 199 -12.72 9.03 6.55
N ARG A 200 -12.08 9.53 7.62
CA ARG A 200 -11.29 10.76 7.51
C ARG A 200 -10.05 10.59 6.64
N ILE A 201 -9.39 9.44 6.69
CA ILE A 201 -8.28 9.10 5.80
C ILE A 201 -8.75 9.08 4.33
N MET A 202 -9.87 8.43 4.06
CA MET A 202 -10.42 8.38 2.71
C MET A 202 -10.78 9.77 2.17
N GLU A 203 -11.43 10.59 2.98
CA GLU A 203 -11.75 11.98 2.61
C GLU A 203 -10.49 12.80 2.29
N LEU A 204 -9.45 12.68 3.13
CA LEU A 204 -8.26 13.52 3.03
C LEU A 204 -7.29 13.10 1.92
N TYR A 205 -7.17 11.80 1.69
CA TYR A 205 -6.09 11.24 0.89
C TYR A 205 -6.56 10.46 -0.32
N ASN A 206 -7.69 9.76 -0.23
CA ASN A 206 -8.28 9.07 -1.37
C ASN A 206 -9.27 9.95 -2.13
N HIS A 207 -9.51 11.18 -1.65
CA HIS A 207 -10.51 12.11 -2.22
C HIS A 207 -11.88 11.46 -2.43
N HIS A 208 -12.19 10.46 -1.62
CA HIS A 208 -13.43 9.71 -1.67
C HIS A 208 -13.97 9.49 -0.27
N THR A 209 -15.23 9.86 -0.05
CA THR A 209 -15.95 9.53 1.17
C THR A 209 -17.12 8.64 0.80
N PRO A 210 -17.05 7.34 1.15
CA PRO A 210 -18.13 6.44 0.80
C PRO A 210 -19.43 6.83 1.52
N GLU A 211 -20.53 6.84 0.80
CA GLU A 211 -21.84 7.08 1.35
C GLU A 211 -22.34 5.87 2.14
N ARG A 212 -23.14 6.12 3.18
CA ARG A 212 -23.77 5.03 3.93
C ARG A 212 -24.93 4.44 3.13
N ARG A 213 -25.00 3.12 3.09
CA ARG A 213 -26.17 2.41 2.58
C ARG A 213 -27.39 2.66 3.47
N LYS A 214 -28.56 2.66 2.86
CA LYS A 214 -29.84 2.76 3.57
C LYS A 214 -30.05 1.57 4.51
N ASN A 215 -29.71 0.37 4.05
CA ASN A 215 -29.86 -0.87 4.79
C ASN A 215 -28.51 -1.60 4.89
N ASN A 216 -28.13 -1.97 6.10
CA ASN A 216 -26.97 -2.85 6.32
C ASN A 216 -27.46 -4.29 6.49
N THR A 217 -28.02 -4.86 5.44
CA THR A 217 -28.49 -6.25 5.42
C THR A 217 -27.76 -7.03 4.32
N ILE A 218 -27.71 -8.33 4.50
CA ILE A 218 -27.28 -9.23 3.42
C ILE A 218 -28.43 -9.30 2.41
N VAL A 219 -28.14 -8.99 1.15
CA VAL A 219 -29.10 -9.13 0.07
C VAL A 219 -29.47 -10.61 -0.09
N ASN A 220 -30.76 -10.89 -0.19
CA ASN A 220 -31.26 -12.22 -0.47
C ASN A 220 -31.20 -12.49 -1.98
N PHE A 221 -30.21 -13.22 -2.44
CA PHE A 221 -30.05 -13.56 -3.84
C PHE A 221 -29.95 -15.07 -4.03
N ASN A 222 -30.37 -15.55 -5.21
CA ASN A 222 -30.24 -16.96 -5.55
C ASN A 222 -28.79 -17.30 -5.89
N LYS A 223 -28.14 -18.08 -5.03
CA LYS A 223 -26.74 -18.51 -5.20
C LYS A 223 -26.50 -19.29 -6.50
N THR A 224 -27.53 -19.96 -7.06
CA THR A 224 -27.40 -20.68 -8.33
C THR A 224 -27.07 -19.74 -9.51
N ASN A 225 -27.26 -18.43 -9.35
CA ASN A 225 -26.88 -17.42 -10.35
C ASN A 225 -25.40 -17.00 -10.22
N ILE A 226 -24.69 -17.47 -9.20
CA ILE A 226 -23.26 -17.25 -9.09
C ILE A 226 -22.54 -18.38 -9.83
N HIS A 227 -21.74 -18.03 -10.83
CA HIS A 227 -20.91 -18.99 -11.54
C HIS A 227 -19.48 -19.02 -10.96
N SER A 228 -18.80 -20.16 -11.15
CA SER A 228 -17.38 -20.27 -10.84
C SER A 228 -16.59 -19.21 -11.63
N GLY A 229 -15.60 -18.62 -10.97
CA GLY A 229 -14.83 -17.52 -11.52
C GLY A 229 -15.39 -16.11 -11.23
N TYR A 230 -16.64 -16.00 -10.71
CA TYR A 230 -17.16 -14.68 -10.32
C TYR A 230 -16.33 -14.07 -9.19
N PHE A 231 -16.20 -12.76 -9.21
CA PHE A 231 -15.33 -12.00 -8.33
C PHE A 231 -16.11 -11.30 -7.23
N LEU A 232 -15.64 -11.44 -6.00
CA LEU A 232 -16.08 -10.61 -4.88
C LEU A 232 -15.01 -9.56 -4.61
N VAL A 233 -15.41 -8.33 -4.79
CA VAL A 233 -14.58 -7.17 -4.47
C VAL A 233 -14.99 -6.65 -3.09
N ILE A 234 -13.99 -6.32 -2.26
CA ILE A 234 -14.20 -6.15 -0.83
C ILE A 234 -13.40 -4.96 -0.30
N TYR A 235 -13.99 -4.25 0.65
CA TYR A 235 -13.24 -3.40 1.56
C TYR A 235 -13.85 -3.37 2.97
N ARG A 236 -13.00 -3.05 3.93
CA ARG A 236 -13.33 -2.93 5.35
C ARG A 236 -12.70 -1.65 5.90
N MET A 237 -13.37 -0.95 6.84
CA MET A 237 -12.85 0.29 7.46
C MET A 237 -11.85 -0.01 8.58
N ASP A 238 -10.77 -0.72 8.27
CA ASP A 238 -9.82 -1.28 9.25
C ASP A 238 -8.41 -0.68 9.21
N GLY A 239 -8.18 0.25 8.32
CA GLY A 239 -6.90 0.92 8.10
C GLY A 239 -6.03 0.19 7.07
N VAL A 240 -6.05 -1.14 7.02
CA VAL A 240 -5.27 -1.92 6.04
C VAL A 240 -5.86 -1.75 4.64
N ASP A 241 -7.17 -1.90 4.52
CA ASP A 241 -7.85 -1.73 3.24
C ASP A 241 -7.72 -0.29 2.71
N GLN A 242 -7.85 0.72 3.59
CA GLN A 242 -7.63 2.12 3.19
C GLN A 242 -6.21 2.38 2.73
N LEU A 243 -5.26 1.67 3.30
CA LEU A 243 -3.87 1.72 2.88
C LEU A 243 -3.69 1.12 1.48
N ILE A 244 -4.26 -0.05 1.23
CA ILE A 244 -4.23 -0.72 -0.07
C ILE A 244 -4.92 0.17 -1.12
N MET A 245 -6.10 0.70 -0.78
CA MET A 245 -6.85 1.61 -1.65
C MET A 245 -6.03 2.85 -1.99
N LEU A 246 -5.32 3.41 -1.01
CA LEU A 246 -4.45 4.56 -1.19
C LEU A 246 -3.23 4.22 -2.06
N GLY A 247 -2.56 3.10 -1.78
CA GLY A 247 -1.37 2.66 -2.52
C GLY A 247 -1.67 2.27 -3.96
N SER A 248 -2.80 1.60 -4.21
CA SER A 248 -3.23 1.18 -5.55
C SER A 248 -4.03 2.26 -6.31
N GLY A 249 -4.41 3.36 -5.65
CA GLY A 249 -5.35 4.33 -6.20
C GLY A 249 -6.76 3.75 -6.44
N GLY A 250 -7.08 2.64 -5.79
CA GLY A 250 -8.33 1.91 -6.00
C GLY A 250 -9.39 2.15 -4.93
N ARG A 251 -10.49 1.41 -5.06
CA ARG A 251 -11.65 1.44 -4.15
C ARG A 251 -11.86 0.12 -3.40
N SER A 252 -10.90 -0.79 -3.47
CA SER A 252 -10.95 -2.12 -2.88
C SER A 252 -9.66 -2.44 -2.13
N GLY A 253 -9.78 -3.16 -1.02
CA GLY A 253 -8.64 -3.61 -0.21
C GLY A 253 -8.47 -5.13 -0.21
N HIS A 254 -9.46 -5.90 -0.70
CA HIS A 254 -9.40 -7.36 -0.69
C HIS A 254 -10.14 -7.98 -1.87
N SER A 255 -9.75 -9.20 -2.24
CA SER A 255 -10.18 -9.93 -3.43
C SER A 255 -10.48 -11.39 -3.11
N VAL A 256 -11.63 -11.87 -3.61
CA VAL A 256 -12.10 -13.27 -3.41
C VAL A 256 -12.71 -13.78 -4.71
N VAL A 257 -12.54 -15.06 -5.03
CA VAL A 257 -13.18 -15.70 -6.17
C VAL A 257 -14.19 -16.75 -5.72
N CYS A 258 -15.33 -16.81 -6.41
CA CYS A 258 -16.36 -17.82 -6.20
C CYS A 258 -16.07 -19.08 -7.02
N SER A 259 -16.32 -20.26 -6.44
CA SER A 259 -16.18 -21.51 -7.16
C SER A 259 -17.16 -22.57 -6.64
N TRP A 260 -17.76 -23.31 -7.55
CA TRP A 260 -18.57 -24.49 -7.24
C TRP A 260 -17.66 -25.71 -7.12
N ILE A 261 -17.77 -26.41 -5.99
CA ILE A 261 -17.04 -27.67 -5.68
C ILE A 261 -18.07 -28.68 -5.20
N ASP A 262 -18.22 -29.80 -5.91
CA ASP A 262 -19.12 -30.87 -5.55
C ASP A 262 -20.58 -30.44 -5.24
N GLY A 263 -21.07 -29.45 -6.01
CA GLY A 263 -22.43 -28.93 -5.87
C GLY A 263 -22.62 -27.93 -4.74
N GLU A 264 -21.55 -27.49 -4.07
CA GLU A 264 -21.57 -26.46 -3.05
C GLU A 264 -20.75 -25.26 -3.49
N LEU A 265 -21.21 -24.05 -3.20
CA LEU A 265 -20.52 -22.80 -3.52
C LEU A 265 -19.50 -22.45 -2.44
N TYR A 266 -18.29 -22.08 -2.86
CA TYR A 266 -17.18 -21.65 -2.00
C TYR A 266 -16.70 -20.25 -2.37
N ALA A 267 -16.27 -19.51 -1.36
CA ALA A 267 -15.39 -18.36 -1.48
C ALA A 267 -13.94 -18.83 -1.31
N ILE A 268 -13.10 -18.60 -2.31
CA ILE A 268 -11.69 -19.01 -2.33
C ILE A 268 -10.84 -17.76 -2.34
N GLU A 269 -9.87 -17.69 -1.43
CA GLU A 269 -9.10 -16.48 -1.18
C GLU A 269 -7.71 -16.75 -0.60
N SER A 270 -6.79 -15.83 -0.81
CA SER A 270 -5.61 -15.66 0.04
C SER A 270 -5.91 -14.58 1.07
N GLN A 271 -5.89 -14.92 2.36
CA GLN A 271 -6.36 -14.06 3.44
C GLN A 271 -5.31 -13.88 4.53
N SER A 272 -5.11 -12.64 4.97
CA SER A 272 -4.27 -12.36 6.12
C SER A 272 -4.97 -12.77 7.43
N GLY A 273 -4.20 -13.22 8.42
CA GLY A 273 -4.74 -13.74 9.68
C GLY A 273 -5.13 -12.67 10.71
N TRP A 274 -5.22 -11.40 10.36
CA TRP A 274 -5.37 -10.36 11.36
C TRP A 274 -6.78 -10.18 11.88
N TYR A 275 -7.76 -10.34 11.02
CA TYR A 275 -9.17 -10.17 11.35
C TYR A 275 -10.04 -11.34 10.86
N TRP A 276 -9.41 -12.35 10.32
CA TRP A 276 -10.08 -13.54 9.81
C TRP A 276 -9.77 -14.77 10.68
N PRO A 277 -10.65 -15.73 10.83
CA PRO A 277 -10.42 -16.90 11.67
C PRO A 277 -9.18 -17.72 11.27
N ARG A 278 -8.86 -17.74 9.97
CA ARG A 278 -7.70 -18.45 9.41
C ARG A 278 -6.89 -17.52 8.52
N SER A 279 -5.62 -17.79 8.37
CA SER A 279 -4.72 -17.10 7.44
C SER A 279 -4.27 -18.05 6.34
N GLY A 280 -3.82 -17.47 5.23
CA GLY A 280 -3.29 -18.20 4.09
C GLY A 280 -4.32 -18.44 2.99
N ILE A 281 -3.93 -19.25 2.01
CA ILE A 281 -4.74 -19.59 0.85
C ILE A 281 -5.75 -20.67 1.26
N GLN A 282 -7.04 -20.41 1.09
CA GLN A 282 -8.10 -21.21 1.66
C GLN A 282 -9.40 -21.15 0.87
N LYS A 283 -10.25 -22.15 1.08
CA LYS A 283 -11.64 -22.14 0.67
C LYS A 283 -12.56 -22.17 1.88
N ASN A 284 -13.66 -21.45 1.81
CA ASN A 284 -14.69 -21.41 2.83
C ASN A 284 -16.05 -21.62 2.16
N LYS A 285 -16.94 -22.40 2.78
CA LYS A 285 -18.31 -22.47 2.30
C LYS A 285 -18.89 -21.06 2.23
N PHE A 286 -19.50 -20.73 1.11
CA PHE A 286 -19.97 -19.37 0.84
C PHE A 286 -20.90 -18.84 1.93
N ASP A 287 -21.81 -19.66 2.43
CA ASP A 287 -22.75 -19.26 3.49
C ASP A 287 -22.06 -18.96 4.82
N ASP A 288 -20.99 -19.66 5.14
CA ASP A 288 -20.22 -19.38 6.35
C ASP A 288 -19.34 -18.14 6.16
N TRP A 289 -18.73 -18.03 4.97
CA TRP A 289 -17.93 -16.86 4.62
C TRP A 289 -18.75 -15.56 4.66
N ILE A 290 -19.96 -15.57 4.09
CA ILE A 290 -20.90 -14.44 4.10
C ILE A 290 -21.24 -14.00 5.53
N LYS A 291 -21.52 -14.96 6.43
CA LYS A 291 -21.81 -14.65 7.85
C LYS A 291 -20.60 -14.02 8.55
N TRP A 292 -19.41 -14.55 8.32
CA TRP A 292 -18.19 -14.01 8.89
C TRP A 292 -17.90 -12.61 8.34
N ALA A 293 -18.00 -12.42 7.04
CA ALA A 293 -17.78 -11.14 6.38
C ALA A 293 -18.76 -10.05 6.88
N TYR A 294 -20.05 -10.42 7.03
CA TYR A 294 -21.07 -9.53 7.57
C TYR A 294 -20.75 -9.12 9.02
N ASN A 295 -20.43 -10.10 9.86
CA ASN A 295 -20.07 -9.83 11.26
C ASN A 295 -18.77 -9.02 11.40
N ALA A 296 -17.89 -9.10 10.41
CA ALA A 296 -16.64 -8.35 10.37
C ALA A 296 -16.78 -6.96 9.71
N ASP A 297 -17.99 -6.52 9.42
CA ASP A 297 -18.28 -5.24 8.76
C ASP A 297 -17.63 -5.08 7.37
N PHE A 298 -17.55 -6.17 6.60
CA PHE A 298 -17.12 -6.09 5.22
C PHE A 298 -18.18 -5.41 4.33
N ASN A 299 -17.73 -4.60 3.40
CA ASN A 299 -18.51 -4.17 2.26
C ASN A 299 -18.13 -5.08 1.08
N VAL A 300 -19.11 -5.75 0.50
CA VAL A 300 -18.89 -6.79 -0.51
C VAL A 300 -19.77 -6.54 -1.71
N ALA A 301 -19.17 -6.49 -2.91
CA ALA A 301 -19.91 -6.48 -4.17
C ALA A 301 -19.49 -7.66 -5.03
N LEU A 302 -20.46 -8.19 -5.79
CA LEU A 302 -20.29 -9.30 -6.71
C LEU A 302 -20.13 -8.76 -8.13
N LEU A 303 -19.04 -9.10 -8.78
CA LEU A 303 -18.75 -8.78 -10.17
C LEU A 303 -18.84 -10.06 -11.02
N PRO A 304 -19.90 -10.21 -11.82
CA PRO A 304 -20.07 -11.35 -12.70
C PRO A 304 -19.16 -11.26 -13.92
N LEU A 305 -18.58 -12.38 -14.34
CA LEU A 305 -17.85 -12.45 -15.61
C LEU A 305 -18.81 -12.35 -16.79
N LYS A 306 -18.40 -11.70 -17.89
CA LYS A 306 -19.05 -11.77 -19.19
C LYS A 306 -19.17 -13.23 -19.64
N GLU A 307 -20.19 -13.54 -20.41
CA GLU A 307 -20.45 -14.91 -20.89
C GLU A 307 -19.25 -15.51 -21.63
N GLU A 308 -18.58 -14.74 -22.47
CA GLU A 308 -17.39 -15.20 -23.19
C GLU A 308 -16.25 -15.65 -22.27
N TYR A 309 -16.04 -14.96 -21.12
CA TYR A 309 -15.03 -15.32 -20.14
C TYR A 309 -15.48 -16.47 -19.24
N ARG A 310 -16.77 -16.55 -18.88
CA ARG A 310 -17.33 -17.73 -18.20
C ARG A 310 -17.10 -19.01 -19.01
N ASN A 311 -17.31 -18.92 -20.32
CA ASN A 311 -17.16 -20.06 -21.23
C ASN A 311 -15.67 -20.47 -21.43
N LYS A 312 -14.75 -19.54 -21.29
CA LYS A 312 -13.30 -19.82 -21.29
C LYS A 312 -12.79 -20.40 -19.99
N PHE A 313 -13.39 -20.00 -18.87
CA PHE A 313 -12.91 -20.38 -17.55
C PHE A 313 -13.22 -21.85 -17.24
N ASN A 314 -12.15 -22.63 -17.06
CA ASN A 314 -12.25 -24.04 -16.68
C ASN A 314 -12.04 -24.18 -15.17
N ASN A 315 -13.16 -24.31 -14.44
CA ASN A 315 -13.15 -24.45 -12.99
C ASN A 315 -12.38 -25.68 -12.51
N THR A 316 -12.44 -26.80 -13.22
CA THR A 316 -11.73 -28.03 -12.84
C THR A 316 -10.22 -27.83 -12.85
N LYS A 317 -9.67 -27.24 -13.92
CA LYS A 317 -8.23 -26.93 -13.98
C LYS A 317 -7.79 -25.95 -12.91
N ALA A 318 -8.58 -24.92 -12.65
CA ALA A 318 -8.29 -23.96 -11.59
C ALA A 318 -8.27 -24.62 -10.21
N LEU A 319 -9.22 -25.51 -9.94
CA LEU A 319 -9.28 -26.27 -8.69
C LEU A 319 -8.17 -27.32 -8.56
N GLU A 320 -7.78 -27.98 -9.65
CA GLU A 320 -6.62 -28.89 -9.66
C GLU A 320 -5.36 -28.16 -9.22
N TRP A 321 -5.08 -26.99 -9.82
CA TRP A 321 -3.97 -26.14 -9.40
C TRP A 321 -4.09 -25.70 -7.94
N PHE A 322 -5.28 -25.21 -7.54
CA PHE A 322 -5.55 -24.77 -6.18
C PHE A 322 -5.23 -25.85 -5.15
N HIS A 323 -5.77 -27.07 -5.35
CA HIS A 323 -5.61 -28.17 -4.40
C HIS A 323 -4.21 -28.75 -4.35
N ASN A 324 -3.53 -28.81 -5.50
CA ASN A 324 -2.25 -29.47 -5.60
C ASN A 324 -1.08 -28.55 -5.25
N GLU A 325 -1.21 -27.24 -5.48
CA GLU A 325 -0.06 -26.35 -5.42
C GLU A 325 -0.16 -25.27 -4.34
N VAL A 326 -1.38 -24.75 -4.05
CA VAL A 326 -1.43 -23.53 -3.23
C VAL A 326 -2.36 -23.58 -2.02
N GLU A 327 -3.30 -24.53 -1.92
CA GLU A 327 -4.19 -24.62 -0.76
C GLU A 327 -3.40 -24.84 0.53
N GLY A 328 -3.59 -23.95 1.50
CA GLY A 328 -2.91 -23.99 2.80
C GLY A 328 -1.58 -23.26 2.86
N LEU A 329 -1.08 -22.71 1.76
CA LEU A 329 0.11 -21.85 1.76
C LEU A 329 -0.14 -20.54 2.53
N ASN A 330 0.95 -19.90 2.91
CA ASN A 330 0.91 -18.63 3.63
C ASN A 330 0.39 -17.49 2.75
N TYR A 331 -0.12 -16.45 3.40
CA TYR A 331 -0.43 -15.18 2.73
C TYR A 331 0.85 -14.50 2.22
N GLY A 332 0.81 -13.94 1.04
CA GLY A 332 1.94 -13.36 0.31
C GLY A 332 2.52 -12.06 0.88
N TYR A 333 2.94 -12.06 2.13
CA TYR A 333 3.50 -10.86 2.76
C TYR A 333 4.76 -10.32 2.07
N HIS A 334 5.58 -11.18 1.50
CA HIS A 334 6.82 -10.78 0.82
C HIS A 334 6.56 -9.91 -0.41
N ASN A 335 5.43 -10.15 -1.08
CA ASN A 335 5.02 -9.40 -2.26
C ASN A 335 4.00 -8.27 -1.95
N PHE A 336 3.56 -8.17 -0.71
CA PHE A 336 2.47 -7.28 -0.32
C PHE A 336 2.69 -5.81 -0.69
N ILE A 337 3.93 -5.33 -0.60
CA ILE A 337 4.28 -3.94 -0.93
C ILE A 337 4.50 -3.80 -2.43
N ALA A 338 5.23 -4.73 -3.03
CA ALA A 338 5.59 -4.69 -4.43
C ALA A 338 4.36 -4.71 -5.34
N THR A 339 3.32 -5.45 -4.97
CA THR A 339 2.05 -5.50 -5.71
C THR A 339 1.34 -4.15 -5.82
N TRP A 340 1.55 -3.22 -4.89
CA TRP A 340 0.93 -1.89 -4.98
C TRP A 340 1.84 -0.85 -5.59
N ILE A 341 3.12 -1.07 -5.44
CA ILE A 341 4.14 -0.24 -6.04
C ILE A 341 4.33 -0.75 -7.45
N ASP A 342 3.39 -0.41 -8.23
CA ASP A 342 3.39 -0.68 -9.64
C ASP A 342 4.30 0.33 -10.31
N THR A 343 5.44 -0.13 -10.74
CA THR A 343 6.54 0.77 -10.91
C THR A 343 7.27 0.52 -12.20
N VAL A 344 6.99 1.32 -13.19
CA VAL A 344 8.04 1.75 -14.07
C VAL A 344 7.96 3.25 -14.23
N ASP A 345 9.07 3.84 -14.50
CA ASP A 345 9.16 5.23 -14.91
C ASP A 345 8.42 6.22 -13.97
N LYS A 346 8.50 5.99 -12.66
CA LYS A 346 7.94 6.89 -11.65
C LYS A 346 6.51 6.59 -11.23
N ASN A 347 6.08 5.37 -11.43
CA ASN A 347 4.78 4.88 -11.00
C ASN A 347 4.69 4.50 -9.53
N PHE A 348 5.67 4.86 -8.72
CA PHE A 348 5.45 4.83 -7.29
C PHE A 348 4.18 5.64 -7.01
N PRO A 349 3.20 5.04 -6.33
CA PRO A 349 2.06 5.81 -5.91
C PRO A 349 2.61 7.05 -5.25
N PHE A 350 2.14 8.17 -5.70
CA PHE A 350 2.46 9.50 -5.22
C PHE A 350 2.60 9.64 -3.69
N ILE A 351 2.07 8.68 -2.95
CA ILE A 351 1.96 8.65 -1.50
C ILE A 351 3.10 7.89 -0.84
N THR A 352 3.67 6.90 -1.50
CA THR A 352 4.81 6.13 -0.99
C THR A 352 5.97 6.26 -1.95
N THR A 353 6.67 7.39 -1.87
CA THR A 353 7.90 7.52 -2.66
C THR A 353 8.92 6.48 -2.22
N SER A 354 9.78 6.07 -3.13
CA SER A 354 10.88 5.14 -2.84
C SER A 354 11.74 5.61 -1.68
N GLU A 355 11.95 6.92 -1.56
CA GLU A 355 12.73 7.50 -0.48
C GLU A 355 12.08 7.30 0.89
N ILE A 356 10.77 7.43 0.95
CA ILE A 356 10.04 7.22 2.21
C ILE A 356 10.00 5.74 2.55
N THR A 357 9.75 4.89 1.59
CA THR A 357 9.82 3.42 1.75
C THR A 357 11.19 3.02 2.30
N GLU A 358 12.26 3.51 1.71
CA GLU A 358 13.63 3.26 2.19
C GLU A 358 13.84 3.77 3.62
N PHE A 359 13.46 5.01 3.91
CA PHE A 359 13.56 5.58 5.26
C PHE A 359 12.89 4.69 6.30
N LEU A 360 11.72 4.22 6.02
CA LEU A 360 10.91 3.46 6.95
C LEU A 360 11.42 2.05 7.15
N PHE A 361 11.75 1.35 6.06
CA PHE A 361 12.31 0.01 6.17
C PHE A 361 13.72 0.00 6.73
N SER A 362 14.49 1.08 6.56
CA SER A 362 15.75 1.23 7.26
C SER A 362 15.57 1.33 8.78
N LEU A 363 14.47 1.93 9.24
CA LEU A 363 14.11 1.93 10.66
C LEU A 363 13.58 0.57 11.12
N VAL A 364 12.63 0.00 10.36
CA VAL A 364 12.04 -1.30 10.69
C VAL A 364 13.12 -2.37 10.77
N SER A 365 14.05 -2.43 9.83
CA SER A 365 15.12 -3.42 9.81
C SER A 365 16.06 -3.33 11.02
N LYS A 366 16.26 -2.12 11.57
CA LYS A 366 17.05 -1.93 12.80
C LYS A 366 16.36 -2.42 14.06
N PHE A 367 15.05 -2.19 14.16
CA PHE A 367 14.28 -2.52 15.37
C PHE A 367 13.59 -3.88 15.29
N TYR A 368 13.28 -4.33 14.08
CA TYR A 368 12.57 -5.59 13.81
C TYR A 368 13.00 -6.19 12.46
N PRO A 369 14.21 -6.77 12.37
CA PRO A 369 14.74 -7.37 11.15
C PRO A 369 13.78 -8.37 10.50
N ALA A 370 13.21 -9.29 11.28
CA ALA A 370 12.26 -10.28 10.78
C ALA A 370 11.00 -9.69 10.13
N GLY A 371 10.57 -8.51 10.55
CA GLY A 371 9.47 -7.79 9.89
C GLY A 371 9.91 -7.16 8.58
N SER A 372 11.13 -6.61 8.53
CA SER A 372 11.70 -6.11 7.28
C SER A 372 11.88 -7.24 6.27
N ASP A 373 12.38 -8.40 6.72
CA ASP A 373 12.57 -9.57 5.86
C ASP A 373 11.23 -10.05 5.28
N LEU A 374 10.21 -10.14 6.13
CA LEU A 374 8.87 -10.58 5.71
C LEU A 374 8.23 -9.69 4.64
N PHE A 375 8.45 -8.38 4.69
CA PHE A 375 7.70 -7.45 3.85
C PHE A 375 8.48 -6.88 2.66
N ILE A 376 9.80 -6.83 2.71
CA ILE A 376 10.57 -6.17 1.64
C ILE A 376 11.99 -6.73 1.45
N THR A 377 12.72 -7.08 2.52
CA THR A 377 14.15 -7.39 2.38
C THR A 377 14.37 -8.64 1.54
N GLU A 378 13.59 -9.70 1.80
CA GLU A 378 13.68 -10.92 1.01
C GLU A 378 13.28 -10.68 -0.44
N HIS A 379 12.25 -9.89 -0.69
CA HIS A 379 11.83 -9.49 -2.02
C HIS A 379 12.97 -8.79 -2.80
N ILE A 380 13.63 -7.81 -2.17
CA ILE A 380 14.78 -7.12 -2.78
C ILE A 380 15.93 -8.11 -3.06
N ASN A 381 16.23 -9.01 -2.10
CA ASN A 381 17.24 -10.05 -2.31
C ASN A 381 16.92 -10.89 -3.56
N LYS A 382 15.66 -11.33 -3.73
CA LYS A 382 15.25 -12.12 -4.90
C LYS A 382 15.43 -11.34 -6.20
N LYS A 383 15.01 -10.08 -6.24
CA LYS A 383 15.18 -9.20 -7.41
C LYS A 383 16.66 -8.92 -7.74
N LEU A 384 17.53 -8.87 -6.75
CA LEU A 384 18.97 -8.75 -6.92
C LEU A 384 19.66 -10.09 -7.21
N GLY A 385 18.98 -11.23 -7.09
CA GLY A 385 19.60 -12.54 -7.18
C GLY A 385 20.62 -12.78 -6.05
N THR A 386 20.34 -12.23 -4.87
CA THR A 386 21.14 -12.38 -3.65
C THR A 386 20.33 -13.10 -2.57
N GLU A 387 21.01 -13.59 -1.53
CA GLU A 387 20.37 -14.25 -0.39
C GLU A 387 20.98 -13.76 0.92
N GLY A 388 20.12 -13.58 1.95
CA GLY A 388 20.55 -13.29 3.32
C GLY A 388 21.16 -11.92 3.55
N LEU A 389 21.11 -11.01 2.59
CA LEU A 389 21.48 -9.61 2.81
C LEU A 389 20.43 -8.94 3.69
N THR A 390 20.87 -8.17 4.68
CA THR A 390 19.97 -7.26 5.41
C THR A 390 19.45 -6.17 4.48
N PHE A 391 18.41 -5.47 4.88
CA PHE A 391 17.85 -4.37 4.09
C PHE A 391 18.93 -3.37 3.65
N GLN A 392 19.78 -2.92 4.59
CA GLN A 392 20.86 -1.98 4.30
C GLN A 392 21.91 -2.55 3.34
N GLN A 393 22.28 -3.82 3.53
CA GLN A 393 23.22 -4.49 2.63
C GLN A 393 22.64 -4.66 1.22
N ALA A 394 21.34 -4.96 1.11
CA ALA A 394 20.65 -5.08 -0.17
C ALA A 394 20.58 -3.72 -0.90
N ILE A 395 20.30 -2.62 -0.17
CA ILE A 395 20.36 -1.27 -0.74
C ILE A 395 21.77 -0.92 -1.22
N ALA A 396 22.81 -1.24 -0.44
CA ALA A 396 24.21 -1.02 -0.82
C ALA A 396 24.61 -1.87 -2.04
N GLU A 397 24.14 -3.12 -2.12
CA GLU A 397 24.35 -3.99 -3.28
C GLU A 397 23.68 -3.45 -4.54
N GLY A 398 22.43 -2.95 -4.42
CA GLY A 398 21.76 -2.26 -5.50
C GLY A 398 22.57 -1.05 -6.00
N ALA A 399 23.06 -0.24 -5.07
CA ALA A 399 23.89 0.93 -5.40
C ALA A 399 25.22 0.55 -6.11
N ARG A 400 25.88 -0.55 -5.71
CA ARG A 400 27.05 -1.08 -6.43
C ARG A 400 26.73 -1.49 -7.87
N ARG A 401 25.50 -1.90 -8.13
CA ARG A 401 24.98 -2.19 -9.49
C ARG A 401 24.39 -0.97 -10.19
N ASN A 402 24.56 0.23 -9.63
CA ASN A 402 23.97 1.50 -10.11
C ASN A 402 22.44 1.47 -10.14
N LYS A 403 21.79 0.73 -9.23
CA LYS A 403 20.33 0.65 -9.09
C LYS A 403 19.89 1.31 -7.78
N SER A 404 18.92 2.21 -7.89
CA SER A 404 18.17 2.71 -6.73
C SER A 404 17.16 1.68 -6.23
N LEU A 405 16.59 1.90 -5.04
CA LEU A 405 15.48 1.05 -4.57
C LEU A 405 14.29 1.08 -5.52
N GLU A 406 13.98 2.24 -6.09
CA GLU A 406 12.94 2.43 -7.08
C GLU A 406 13.14 1.52 -8.30
N GLU A 407 14.35 1.52 -8.87
CA GLU A 407 14.70 0.70 -10.02
C GLU A 407 14.71 -0.81 -9.70
N ILE A 408 15.07 -1.19 -8.47
CA ILE A 408 15.02 -2.59 -8.05
C ILE A 408 13.56 -3.06 -7.92
N LEU A 409 12.72 -2.26 -7.27
CA LEU A 409 11.30 -2.59 -7.10
C LEU A 409 10.55 -2.59 -8.44
N ALA A 410 10.98 -1.78 -9.40
CA ALA A 410 10.42 -1.70 -10.73
C ALA A 410 10.75 -2.89 -11.66
N GLU A 411 11.62 -3.80 -11.25
CA GLU A 411 11.89 -5.00 -12.05
C GLU A 411 10.69 -5.95 -11.98
N PRO A 412 10.19 -6.47 -13.13
CA PRO A 412 9.09 -7.41 -13.16
C PRO A 412 9.34 -8.63 -12.27
N GLU A 413 8.31 -9.07 -11.57
CA GLU A 413 8.39 -10.26 -10.74
C GLU A 413 8.04 -11.51 -11.56
N PRO A 414 8.96 -12.50 -11.65
CA PRO A 414 8.65 -13.71 -12.37
C PRO A 414 7.54 -14.49 -11.67
N GLU A 415 6.67 -15.12 -12.46
CA GLU A 415 5.68 -16.04 -11.93
C GLU A 415 6.35 -17.21 -11.20
N GLY A 416 5.77 -17.61 -10.06
CA GLY A 416 6.26 -18.76 -9.29
C GLY A 416 7.51 -18.48 -8.47
N ILE A 417 7.84 -17.22 -8.19
CA ILE A 417 8.94 -16.86 -7.30
C ILE A 417 8.77 -17.53 -5.93
N GLN A 418 9.84 -18.15 -5.44
CA GLN A 418 9.87 -18.84 -4.16
C GLN A 418 10.56 -17.98 -3.10
N TYR A 419 9.89 -17.75 -1.99
CA TYR A 419 10.43 -17.11 -0.80
C TYR A 419 10.83 -18.13 0.26
N SER A 420 11.35 -17.69 1.39
CA SER A 420 11.78 -18.59 2.48
C SER A 420 10.64 -19.44 3.06
N ASP A 421 9.41 -18.99 2.95
CA ASP A 421 8.18 -19.69 3.34
C ASP A 421 7.47 -20.37 2.16
N GLY A 422 8.08 -20.40 0.99
CA GLY A 422 7.60 -21.05 -0.22
C GLY A 422 6.92 -20.10 -1.20
N LEU A 423 6.12 -20.68 -2.07
CA LEU A 423 5.25 -19.95 -2.99
C LEU A 423 4.12 -19.29 -2.18
N ASN A 424 3.87 -18.01 -2.43
CA ASN A 424 2.76 -17.31 -1.76
C ASN A 424 2.17 -16.22 -2.66
N TYR A 425 0.91 -15.88 -2.40
CA TYR A 425 0.18 -14.85 -3.14
C TYR A 425 -0.55 -13.93 -2.17
N VAL A 426 -0.57 -12.62 -2.45
CA VAL A 426 -1.56 -11.72 -1.85
C VAL A 426 -2.96 -12.01 -2.43
N CYS A 427 -4.00 -11.43 -1.87
CA CYS A 427 -5.38 -11.71 -2.25
C CYS A 427 -5.67 -11.52 -3.74
N SER A 428 -5.22 -10.41 -4.31
CA SER A 428 -5.41 -10.08 -5.72
C SER A 428 -4.60 -10.98 -6.65
N CYS A 429 -3.32 -11.17 -6.35
CA CYS A 429 -2.45 -12.07 -7.11
C CYS A 429 -3.00 -13.48 -7.15
N PHE A 430 -3.53 -13.96 -6.03
CA PHE A 430 -4.16 -15.29 -5.95
C PHE A 430 -5.36 -15.41 -6.88
N VAL A 431 -6.27 -14.44 -6.89
CA VAL A 431 -7.45 -14.47 -7.77
C VAL A 431 -7.05 -14.51 -9.23
N VAL A 432 -6.06 -13.70 -9.63
CA VAL A 432 -5.57 -13.66 -11.01
C VAL A 432 -4.86 -14.96 -11.38
N ALA A 433 -4.06 -15.55 -10.48
CA ALA A 433 -3.43 -16.85 -10.68
C ALA A 433 -4.49 -17.96 -10.85
N PHE A 434 -5.52 -17.97 -10.01
CA PHE A 434 -6.63 -18.92 -10.10
C PHE A 434 -7.34 -18.86 -11.47
N TRP A 435 -7.60 -17.64 -11.97
CA TRP A 435 -8.17 -17.44 -13.30
C TRP A 435 -7.22 -17.84 -14.43
N LYS A 436 -5.93 -17.53 -14.30
CA LYS A 436 -4.90 -17.90 -15.28
C LYS A 436 -4.81 -19.41 -15.43
N HIS A 437 -4.70 -20.14 -14.33
CA HIS A 437 -4.69 -21.61 -14.33
C HIS A 437 -6.02 -22.21 -14.82
N GLY A 438 -7.12 -21.51 -14.61
CA GLY A 438 -8.42 -21.84 -15.22
C GLY A 438 -8.55 -21.48 -16.70
N GLY A 439 -7.50 -20.91 -17.34
CA GLY A 439 -7.47 -20.60 -18.77
C GLY A 439 -8.26 -19.35 -19.17
N LEU A 440 -8.66 -18.49 -18.21
CA LEU A 440 -9.49 -17.32 -18.51
C LEU A 440 -8.79 -16.33 -19.46
N PHE A 441 -7.47 -16.23 -19.36
CA PHE A 441 -6.65 -15.31 -20.17
C PHE A 441 -6.06 -15.96 -21.43
N GLY A 442 -6.31 -17.26 -21.68
CA GLY A 442 -5.71 -18.00 -22.79
C GLY A 442 -4.18 -18.09 -22.65
N ASP A 443 -3.47 -17.80 -23.74
CA ASP A 443 -2.00 -17.92 -23.82
C ASP A 443 -1.27 -16.60 -23.47
N LEU A 444 -1.94 -15.65 -22.82
CA LEU A 444 -1.29 -14.41 -22.40
C LEU A 444 -0.20 -14.70 -21.36
N ASP A 445 1.01 -14.23 -21.65
CA ASP A 445 2.16 -14.33 -20.76
C ASP A 445 2.23 -13.10 -19.84
N PHE A 446 2.04 -13.32 -18.55
CA PHE A 446 2.11 -12.28 -17.50
C PHE A 446 2.26 -12.91 -16.12
N SER A 447 2.80 -12.17 -15.18
CA SER A 447 2.86 -12.58 -13.79
C SER A 447 1.60 -12.14 -13.03
N PRO A 448 0.87 -13.06 -12.39
CA PRO A 448 -0.22 -12.69 -11.47
C PRO A 448 0.23 -11.81 -10.31
N ASN A 449 1.50 -11.82 -9.96
CA ASN A 449 2.05 -11.10 -8.82
C ASN A 449 2.07 -9.57 -9.02
N GLU A 450 1.88 -9.12 -10.26
CA GLU A 450 1.79 -7.69 -10.61
C GLU A 450 0.40 -7.07 -10.40
N PHE A 451 -0.61 -7.87 -9.99
CA PHE A 451 -1.99 -7.38 -9.89
C PHE A 451 -2.38 -6.93 -8.48
N GLY A 452 -2.65 -5.64 -8.32
CA GLY A 452 -3.36 -5.10 -7.16
C GLY A 452 -4.89 -5.31 -7.25
N PRO A 453 -5.64 -5.07 -6.17
CA PRO A 453 -7.11 -5.21 -6.20
C PRO A 453 -7.80 -4.31 -7.23
N ARG A 454 -7.25 -3.11 -7.49
CA ARG A 454 -7.75 -2.18 -8.51
C ARG A 454 -7.63 -2.76 -9.90
N ASP A 455 -6.48 -3.34 -10.21
CA ASP A 455 -6.17 -3.85 -11.55
C ASP A 455 -7.16 -4.94 -11.95
N ILE A 456 -7.63 -5.73 -10.98
CA ILE A 456 -8.62 -6.77 -11.23
C ILE A 456 -9.96 -6.18 -11.67
N TYR A 457 -10.55 -5.28 -10.89
CA TYR A 457 -11.89 -4.77 -11.24
C TYR A 457 -11.88 -3.80 -12.43
N MET A 458 -10.70 -3.34 -12.85
CA MET A 458 -10.52 -2.56 -14.07
C MET A 458 -10.45 -3.42 -15.34
N LEU A 459 -10.30 -4.74 -15.23
CA LEU A 459 -10.30 -5.64 -16.38
C LEU A 459 -11.64 -5.61 -17.11
N ASP A 460 -11.61 -5.59 -18.45
CA ASP A 460 -12.81 -5.66 -19.29
C ASP A 460 -13.37 -7.08 -19.43
N ILE A 461 -13.42 -7.82 -18.31
CA ILE A 461 -13.94 -9.19 -18.24
C ILE A 461 -15.30 -9.28 -17.55
N PHE A 462 -15.74 -8.22 -16.89
CA PHE A 462 -16.95 -8.21 -16.08
C PHE A 462 -18.17 -7.70 -16.84
N ASP A 463 -19.31 -8.34 -16.59
CA ASP A 463 -20.59 -8.02 -17.23
C ASP A 463 -21.30 -6.88 -16.48
N LYS A 464 -21.43 -5.74 -17.15
CA LYS A 464 -22.16 -4.55 -16.63
C LYS A 464 -23.68 -4.63 -16.87
N ASN A 465 -24.11 -5.55 -17.70
CA ASN A 465 -25.51 -5.66 -18.14
C ASN A 465 -26.23 -6.86 -17.51
N VAL A 466 -25.62 -7.52 -16.55
CA VAL A 466 -26.23 -8.65 -15.86
C VAL A 466 -27.50 -8.21 -15.13
N THR A 467 -28.54 -9.05 -15.21
CA THR A 467 -29.77 -8.82 -14.44
C THR A 467 -29.47 -8.94 -12.95
N ARG A 468 -29.57 -7.83 -12.25
CA ARG A 468 -29.37 -7.78 -10.81
C ARG A 468 -30.65 -8.20 -10.08
N PRO A 469 -30.52 -8.85 -8.90
CA PRO A 469 -31.65 -9.03 -8.00
C PRO A 469 -32.35 -7.70 -7.69
N GLN A 470 -33.69 -7.73 -7.56
CA GLN A 470 -34.48 -6.53 -7.29
C GLN A 470 -33.99 -5.81 -6.03
N GLU A 471 -33.63 -6.55 -4.97
CA GLU A 471 -33.09 -5.98 -3.74
C GLU A 471 -31.80 -5.17 -3.96
N CYS A 472 -30.94 -5.58 -4.90
CA CYS A 472 -29.75 -4.81 -5.26
C CYS A 472 -30.10 -3.51 -6.00
N ILE A 473 -31.13 -3.55 -6.84
CA ILE A 473 -31.62 -2.37 -7.58
C ILE A 473 -32.29 -1.40 -6.60
N ASP A 474 -33.09 -1.89 -5.69
CA ASP A 474 -33.80 -1.09 -4.69
C ASP A 474 -32.83 -0.40 -3.70
N ASP A 475 -31.74 -1.11 -3.36
CA ASP A 475 -30.72 -0.57 -2.46
C ASP A 475 -29.85 0.50 -3.16
N ASN A 476 -29.40 0.23 -4.38
CA ASN A 476 -28.63 1.17 -5.19
C ASN A 476 -28.87 0.96 -6.70
N PRO A 477 -29.78 1.75 -7.32
CA PRO A 477 -30.11 1.61 -8.72
C PRO A 477 -28.96 1.97 -9.67
N ASP A 478 -28.03 2.83 -9.23
CA ASP A 478 -26.98 3.38 -10.07
C ASP A 478 -25.77 2.45 -10.21
N LEU A 479 -25.58 1.48 -9.30
CA LEU A 479 -24.49 0.51 -9.41
C LEU A 479 -24.79 -0.53 -10.50
N PRO A 480 -23.85 -0.85 -11.40
CA PRO A 480 -24.05 -1.86 -12.44
C PRO A 480 -23.87 -3.32 -11.93
N TYR A 481 -23.53 -3.50 -10.67
CA TYR A 481 -23.33 -4.78 -9.99
C TYR A 481 -24.15 -4.87 -8.71
N CYS A 482 -24.25 -6.06 -8.13
CA CYS A 482 -24.94 -6.24 -6.87
C CYS A 482 -23.98 -6.07 -5.69
N GLN A 483 -24.22 -5.08 -4.85
CA GLN A 483 -23.59 -5.02 -3.54
C GLN A 483 -24.31 -5.94 -2.57
N ILE A 484 -23.65 -7.02 -2.16
CA ILE A 484 -24.26 -8.08 -1.36
C ILE A 484 -24.49 -7.64 0.09
N MET A 485 -23.53 -6.86 0.66
CA MET A 485 -23.58 -6.41 2.06
C MET A 485 -22.67 -5.21 2.30
N GLY A 486 -22.77 -4.66 3.49
CA GLY A 486 -21.88 -3.62 4.00
C GLY A 486 -22.60 -2.35 4.40
N LYS A 487 -21.94 -1.54 5.20
CA LYS A 487 -22.46 -0.28 5.76
C LYS A 487 -22.37 0.90 4.78
N PHE A 488 -21.50 0.79 3.79
CA PHE A 488 -21.18 1.88 2.86
C PHE A 488 -21.42 1.43 1.43
N ILE A 489 -21.82 2.36 0.57
CA ILE A 489 -21.97 2.13 -0.85
C ILE A 489 -20.58 1.81 -1.43
N PHE A 490 -20.52 0.75 -2.21
CA PHE A 490 -19.32 0.30 -2.86
C PHE A 490 -19.25 0.86 -4.28
N ASP A 491 -18.78 2.08 -4.43
CA ASP A 491 -18.58 2.72 -5.73
C ASP A 491 -17.16 2.37 -6.25
N LEU A 492 -17.10 1.61 -7.34
CA LEU A 492 -15.86 1.19 -8.01
C LEU A 492 -15.42 2.16 -9.12
N GLU A 493 -15.85 3.44 -9.04
CA GLU A 493 -15.53 4.40 -10.11
C GLU A 493 -16.12 3.92 -11.44
N MET A 494 -17.42 3.94 -11.54
CA MET A 494 -18.21 3.36 -12.63
C MET A 494 -17.72 3.64 -14.04
N ASN A 495 -17.14 4.82 -14.26
CA ASN A 495 -16.62 5.20 -15.57
C ASN A 495 -15.40 4.38 -15.98
N LEU A 496 -14.67 3.85 -15.01
CA LEU A 496 -13.44 3.07 -15.21
C LEU A 496 -13.67 1.56 -15.06
N TYR A 497 -14.77 1.16 -14.45
CA TYR A 497 -15.11 -0.25 -14.27
C TYR A 497 -15.25 -0.95 -15.61
N SER A 498 -14.54 -2.05 -15.77
CA SER A 498 -14.46 -2.83 -17.01
C SER A 498 -14.12 -2.00 -18.26
N SER A 499 -13.35 -0.96 -18.12
CA SER A 499 -12.96 -0.08 -19.25
C SER A 499 -11.74 -0.61 -20.00
N ILE A 500 -10.92 -1.42 -19.35
CA ILE A 500 -9.68 -1.97 -19.90
C ILE A 500 -9.95 -3.41 -20.35
N LYS A 501 -9.61 -3.74 -21.59
CA LYS A 501 -9.63 -5.13 -22.06
C LYS A 501 -8.68 -5.96 -21.23
N PRO A 502 -8.87 -7.30 -21.17
CA PRO A 502 -8.00 -8.19 -20.37
C PRO A 502 -6.56 -7.90 -20.73
N TYR A 503 -5.94 -7.12 -19.90
CA TYR A 503 -4.64 -6.56 -20.14
C TYR A 503 -3.75 -7.05 -19.01
N PRO A 504 -2.75 -7.84 -19.35
CA PRO A 504 -1.79 -8.23 -18.35
C PRO A 504 -1.15 -6.96 -17.83
N HIS A 505 -1.27 -6.73 -16.57
CA HIS A 505 -0.62 -5.65 -15.85
C HIS A 505 0.88 -5.92 -15.76
N MET A 506 1.47 -6.07 -16.90
CA MET A 506 2.84 -6.47 -17.01
C MET A 506 3.75 -5.41 -17.37
N ASN A 507 3.10 -4.46 -17.87
CA ASN A 507 3.86 -3.39 -18.40
C ASN A 507 3.77 -2.36 -17.32
N GLU A 508 4.66 -2.44 -16.42
CA GLU A 508 4.85 -1.43 -15.42
C GLU A 508 4.92 0.01 -15.96
N ARG A 509 4.63 0.21 -17.24
CA ARG A 509 4.33 1.52 -17.82
C ARG A 509 2.95 2.02 -17.43
N CYS A 510 2.11 1.15 -16.90
CA CYS A 510 0.73 1.49 -16.57
C CYS A 510 0.64 1.92 -15.12
N SER A 511 0.47 3.19 -14.89
CA SER A 511 0.36 3.75 -13.54
C SER A 511 -0.89 3.25 -12.82
N SER A 512 -0.76 2.86 -11.55
CA SER A 512 -1.86 2.58 -10.62
C SER A 512 -2.25 3.79 -9.75
N GLN A 513 -2.01 5.00 -10.23
CA GLN A 513 -2.31 6.22 -9.50
C GLN A 513 -3.82 6.41 -9.25
N GLY A 514 -4.13 7.37 -8.37
CA GLY A 514 -5.46 7.64 -7.84
C GLY A 514 -6.60 7.81 -8.85
N PRO A 515 -7.83 7.93 -8.38
CA PRO A 515 -9.03 7.87 -9.21
C PRO A 515 -9.10 8.90 -10.34
N ASP A 516 -8.42 10.03 -10.19
CA ASP A 516 -8.37 11.08 -11.22
C ASP A 516 -7.31 10.83 -12.30
N PHE A 517 -6.56 9.74 -12.19
CA PHE A 517 -5.54 9.39 -13.16
C PHE A 517 -6.15 8.70 -14.36
N ILE A 518 -6.00 9.31 -15.53
CA ILE A 518 -6.36 8.68 -16.82
C ILE A 518 -5.12 7.95 -17.32
N ARG A 519 -5.23 6.64 -17.46
CA ARG A 519 -4.16 5.82 -18.05
C ARG A 519 -3.94 6.23 -19.51
N GLU A 520 -2.69 6.25 -19.92
CA GLU A 520 -2.34 6.50 -21.32
C GLU A 520 -2.83 5.36 -22.22
N ASP A 521 -3.02 5.64 -23.50
CA ASP A 521 -3.40 4.62 -24.49
C ASP A 521 -2.34 3.51 -24.54
N GLY A 522 -2.78 2.27 -24.36
CA GLY A 522 -1.91 1.09 -24.33
C GLY A 522 -1.52 0.64 -22.92
N CYS A 523 -2.01 1.34 -21.89
CA CYS A 523 -2.00 0.92 -20.50
C CYS A 523 -3.35 0.27 -20.07
#